data_5f228f1fd2c95a800292d8fb437976ee
#
_entry.id   5f228f1fd2c95a800292d8fb437976ee
#
_cell.length_a   1.000
_cell.length_b   1.000
_cell.length_c   1.000
_cell.angle_alpha   90.00
_cell.angle_beta   90.00
_cell.angle_gamma   90.00
#
_symmetry.space_group_name_H-M   'P 1'
#
loop_
_entity.id
_entity.type
_entity.pdbx_description
1 polymer ?
#
loop_
_entity_poly.entity_id
_entity_poly.type
_entity_poly.pdbx_seq_one_letter_code
_entity_poly.pdbx_strand_id
1 'polypeptide(L)'
;MKFARLASFSNPARLVAPARRPLFILTFLFVALKLWLVAAQPVVAHANASFDDRLFLALAEQILKGNWLGPYSQFTLMKGPMYSLFIAGTYLIGLPLPLAQHLLYLLGCALLVVALRPLFSSNWQAFALFTLLWWQPMSYVELDVVRQNIYTPLTLLLFAGMCALETQRGATARVRLLWGVLLGISAGAFYLTREEGVWIVPGAALLIGSAAWNSWRAGQGLRPLFVPICAAIICAATIVSTICTLNFHYYGWFGTVEFRSREFLSAYGALQRPISSQQIPYVPVGRDVRLKLYAVSPSFAELKPCLEGPVGLEWANYSDYLTGRPGEELQIGGGSFIWALRDCVIASGHGNTAREALDFYRSIGLEINRACDEARMAPARPRRDGMMPRWRPDHLQRLREMVPGYAAEFFLFSGFSAYPTNSWGSADLLALFRDLTRWQLAYSDDAPEIDFPSAWNVDYYRLAALQSFGQIFRWLCVALVISGLGAWVWTASEVLRHRRMTYLFVVAIAALGSALAVLLINMLVHVLAFRNRGPTALHEGYPLLVLFGTTAWITFLSSRIQPKYSAEPETSSPGIKYGN
;
A
#
# COMPACT_ATOMS: atom_id res chain seq x y z
N MET A 1 33.15 2.11 10.50
CA MET A 1 32.35 3.29 10.07
C MET A 1 32.12 4.20 11.27
N LYS A 2 32.63 5.42 11.27
CA LYS A 2 32.40 6.39 12.35
C LYS A 2 31.16 7.23 12.00
N PHE A 3 30.07 7.05 12.75
CA PHE A 3 28.95 7.99 12.68
C PHE A 3 29.36 9.28 13.43
N ALA A 4 29.11 10.44 12.82
CA ALA A 4 29.31 11.71 13.48
C ALA A 4 28.41 11.77 14.72
N ARG A 5 28.96 12.10 15.88
CA ARG A 5 28.22 12.34 17.13
C ARG A 5 27.20 13.43 16.85
N LEU A 6 25.91 13.10 16.96
CA LEU A 6 24.86 14.09 17.07
C LEU A 6 25.07 14.81 18.40
N ALA A 7 25.41 16.09 18.35
CA ALA A 7 25.49 16.95 19.51
C ALA A 7 24.17 16.89 20.28
N SER A 8 24.26 16.70 21.57
CA SER A 8 23.14 16.69 22.50
C SER A 8 22.38 18.01 22.43
N PHE A 9 21.22 17.99 21.75
CA PHE A 9 20.27 19.10 21.79
C PHE A 9 19.36 18.96 23.01
N SER A 10 19.93 19.29 24.18
CA SER A 10 19.18 19.48 25.42
C SER A 10 18.88 20.96 25.60
N ASN A 11 17.87 21.51 24.95
CA ASN A 11 17.16 22.68 25.45
C ASN A 11 15.79 22.88 24.77
N PRO A 12 14.67 22.54 25.42
CA PRO A 12 13.33 22.75 24.87
C PRO A 12 12.96 24.25 24.77
N ALA A 13 13.69 25.15 25.41
CA ALA A 13 13.41 26.58 25.41
C ALA A 13 13.79 27.34 24.13
N ARG A 14 14.49 26.71 23.15
CA ARG A 14 14.79 27.33 21.83
C ARG A 14 13.67 27.18 20.79
N LEU A 15 12.48 26.80 21.19
CA LEU A 15 11.38 26.45 20.30
C LEU A 15 10.52 27.64 19.82
N VAL A 16 10.79 28.88 20.17
CA VAL A 16 9.98 30.05 19.76
C VAL A 16 10.87 31.17 19.21
N ALA A 17 11.21 31.06 17.92
CA ALA A 17 11.81 32.18 17.19
C ALA A 17 10.74 32.79 16.24
N PRO A 18 10.72 34.13 16.03
CA PRO A 18 9.69 34.84 15.25
C PRO A 18 9.55 34.39 13.79
N ALA A 19 10.55 33.74 13.20
CA ALA A 19 10.52 33.19 11.84
C ALA A 19 9.56 31.97 11.65
N ARG A 20 8.91 31.47 12.72
CA ARG A 20 8.00 30.30 12.64
C ARG A 20 6.59 30.68 12.22
N ARG A 21 6.13 31.87 12.58
CA ARG A 21 4.77 32.32 12.27
C ARG A 21 4.46 32.36 10.76
N PRO A 22 5.29 32.94 9.88
CA PRO A 22 5.01 32.98 8.46
C PRO A 22 4.99 31.60 7.79
N LEU A 23 5.90 30.67 8.18
CA LEU A 23 5.87 29.32 7.64
C LEU A 23 4.65 28.51 8.10
N PHE A 24 4.20 28.71 9.34
CA PHE A 24 2.97 28.08 9.83
C PHE A 24 1.75 28.59 9.06
N ILE A 25 1.63 29.92 8.87
CA ILE A 25 0.55 30.51 8.08
C ILE A 25 0.58 29.98 6.64
N LEU A 26 1.77 29.95 6.02
CA LEU A 26 1.93 29.46 4.67
C LEU A 26 1.54 27.98 4.56
N THR A 27 1.96 27.14 5.51
CA THR A 27 1.58 25.72 5.58
C THR A 27 0.05 25.59 5.68
N PHE A 28 -0.57 26.35 6.58
CA PHE A 28 -2.03 26.36 6.73
C PHE A 28 -2.75 26.76 5.45
N LEU A 29 -2.29 27.82 4.78
CA LEU A 29 -2.86 28.27 3.50
C LEU A 29 -2.72 27.20 2.41
N PHE A 30 -1.58 26.53 2.32
CA PHE A 30 -1.39 25.44 1.36
C PHE A 30 -2.27 24.21 1.66
N VAL A 31 -2.49 23.91 2.93
CA VAL A 31 -3.42 22.84 3.35
C VAL A 31 -4.85 23.23 3.01
N ALA A 32 -5.29 24.42 3.41
CA ALA A 32 -6.64 24.92 3.16
C ALA A 32 -6.95 25.01 1.66
N LEU A 33 -5.99 25.52 0.87
CA LEU A 33 -6.14 25.63 -0.59
C LEU A 33 -6.34 24.25 -1.22
N LYS A 34 -5.52 23.24 -0.87
CA LYS A 34 -5.69 21.89 -1.44
C LYS A 34 -7.03 21.30 -1.00
N LEU A 35 -7.39 21.37 0.28
CA LEU A 35 -8.68 20.85 0.76
C LEU A 35 -9.85 21.52 0.06
N TRP A 36 -9.77 22.84 -0.17
CA TRP A 36 -10.81 23.57 -0.91
C TRP A 36 -10.88 23.13 -2.37
N LEU A 37 -9.75 22.89 -3.05
CA LEU A 37 -9.73 22.45 -4.45
C LEU A 37 -10.24 21.01 -4.60
N VAL A 38 -9.76 20.08 -3.78
CA VAL A 38 -10.18 18.67 -3.87
C VAL A 38 -11.62 18.45 -3.46
N ALA A 39 -12.22 19.38 -2.69
CA ALA A 39 -13.63 19.33 -2.39
C ALA A 39 -14.54 19.52 -3.62
N ALA A 40 -14.00 19.91 -4.77
CA ALA A 40 -14.73 19.93 -6.05
C ALA A 40 -14.69 18.58 -6.79
N GLN A 41 -13.82 17.63 -6.37
CA GLN A 41 -13.73 16.32 -7.00
C GLN A 41 -14.90 15.45 -6.56
N PRO A 42 -15.71 14.91 -7.48
CA PRO A 42 -16.72 13.91 -7.14
C PRO A 42 -16.08 12.54 -6.92
N VAL A 43 -16.80 11.66 -6.24
CA VAL A 43 -16.45 10.23 -6.16
C VAL A 43 -16.86 9.54 -7.46
N VAL A 44 -15.99 8.69 -7.99
CA VAL A 44 -16.31 7.79 -9.08
C VAL A 44 -16.84 6.48 -8.50
N ALA A 45 -17.99 6.03 -8.98
CA ALA A 45 -18.64 4.82 -8.49
C ALA A 45 -18.66 3.76 -9.60
N HIS A 46 -17.87 2.71 -9.42
CA HIS A 46 -17.94 1.51 -10.25
C HIS A 46 -18.89 0.50 -9.58
N ALA A 47 -20.19 0.88 -9.46
CA ALA A 47 -21.14 0.23 -8.58
C ALA A 47 -21.47 -1.23 -8.97
N ASN A 48 -21.30 -1.62 -10.22
CA ASN A 48 -21.44 -3.02 -10.66
C ASN A 48 -20.15 -3.84 -10.48
N ALA A 49 -19.01 -3.20 -10.10
CA ALA A 49 -17.78 -3.91 -9.76
C ALA A 49 -17.91 -4.56 -8.37
N SER A 50 -18.54 -5.73 -8.33
CA SER A 50 -18.97 -6.41 -7.11
C SER A 50 -17.85 -6.72 -6.12
N PHE A 51 -16.62 -6.91 -6.60
CA PHE A 51 -15.49 -7.39 -5.80
C PHE A 51 -14.45 -6.30 -5.48
N ASP A 52 -14.71 -5.05 -5.86
CA ASP A 52 -13.88 -3.89 -5.56
C ASP A 52 -14.68 -2.81 -4.81
N ASP A 53 -15.09 -1.74 -5.47
CA ASP A 53 -15.73 -0.57 -4.84
C ASP A 53 -16.99 -0.95 -4.07
N ARG A 54 -17.88 -1.73 -4.69
CA ARG A 54 -19.13 -2.17 -4.07
C ARG A 54 -18.90 -3.03 -2.83
N LEU A 55 -17.88 -3.90 -2.85
CA LEU A 55 -17.58 -4.78 -1.72
C LEU A 55 -17.33 -3.98 -0.44
N PHE A 56 -16.50 -2.94 -0.51
CA PHE A 56 -16.16 -2.17 0.67
C PHE A 56 -17.36 -1.42 1.25
N LEU A 57 -18.25 -0.90 0.39
CA LEU A 57 -19.46 -0.21 0.82
C LEU A 57 -20.50 -1.18 1.38
N ALA A 58 -20.71 -2.33 0.72
CA ALA A 58 -21.63 -3.35 1.22
C ALA A 58 -21.24 -3.86 2.62
N LEU A 59 -19.95 -4.12 2.83
CA LEU A 59 -19.44 -4.51 4.15
C LEU A 59 -19.56 -3.36 5.16
N ALA A 60 -19.33 -2.11 4.77
CA ALA A 60 -19.51 -0.95 5.63
C ALA A 60 -20.98 -0.78 6.04
N GLU A 61 -21.92 -0.97 5.13
CA GLU A 61 -23.34 -0.96 5.40
C GLU A 61 -23.73 -2.01 6.45
N GLN A 62 -23.21 -3.24 6.35
CA GLN A 62 -23.45 -4.28 7.34
C GLN A 62 -22.88 -3.91 8.72
N ILE A 63 -21.68 -3.33 8.77
CA ILE A 63 -21.09 -2.83 10.03
C ILE A 63 -21.99 -1.77 10.66
N LEU A 64 -22.53 -0.84 9.88
CA LEU A 64 -23.44 0.20 10.36
C LEU A 64 -24.77 -0.37 10.88
N LYS A 65 -25.22 -1.49 10.31
CA LYS A 65 -26.40 -2.24 10.80
C LYS A 65 -26.12 -3.09 12.05
N GLY A 66 -24.89 -3.14 12.54
CA GLY A 66 -24.48 -3.97 13.69
C GLY A 66 -24.23 -5.44 13.36
N ASN A 67 -24.20 -5.81 12.07
CA ASN A 67 -24.06 -7.20 11.61
C ASN A 67 -22.62 -7.62 11.30
N TRP A 68 -21.61 -6.95 11.85
CA TRP A 68 -20.20 -7.11 11.48
C TRP A 68 -20.04 -6.96 9.95
N LEU A 69 -19.50 -7.95 9.23
CA LEU A 69 -19.35 -7.91 7.77
C LEU A 69 -20.58 -8.51 7.04
N GLY A 70 -21.70 -8.75 7.74
CA GLY A 70 -22.91 -9.35 7.21
C GLY A 70 -22.90 -10.89 7.24
N PRO A 71 -23.89 -11.53 6.61
CA PRO A 71 -23.92 -12.99 6.45
C PRO A 71 -22.70 -13.48 5.69
N TYR A 72 -22.22 -14.68 6.01
CA TYR A 72 -21.12 -15.26 5.25
C TYR A 72 -21.56 -15.48 3.78
N SER A 73 -20.78 -14.94 2.86
CA SER A 73 -21.07 -14.90 1.44
C SER A 73 -19.78 -14.82 0.63
N GLN A 74 -19.87 -14.78 -0.70
CA GLN A 74 -18.72 -14.59 -1.59
C GLN A 74 -17.96 -13.28 -1.35
N PHE A 75 -18.53 -12.31 -0.65
CA PHE A 75 -17.90 -11.03 -0.33
C PHE A 75 -17.19 -11.01 1.02
N THR A 76 -17.63 -11.86 1.98
CA THR A 76 -17.13 -11.87 3.35
C THR A 76 -15.75 -12.47 3.43
N LEU A 77 -14.84 -11.89 4.22
CA LEU A 77 -13.47 -12.36 4.48
C LEU A 77 -12.56 -12.44 3.22
N MET A 78 -12.90 -11.73 2.15
CA MET A 78 -12.12 -11.77 0.90
C MET A 78 -11.04 -10.71 0.83
N LYS A 79 -11.30 -9.57 1.45
CA LYS A 79 -10.34 -8.46 1.61
C LYS A 79 -10.32 -8.03 3.08
N GLY A 80 -9.21 -7.43 3.51
CA GLY A 80 -9.08 -6.91 4.87
C GLY A 80 -10.17 -5.88 5.20
N PRO A 81 -10.76 -5.90 6.40
CA PRO A 81 -11.94 -5.11 6.73
C PRO A 81 -11.65 -3.64 7.06
N MET A 82 -10.38 -3.23 7.12
CA MET A 82 -10.01 -1.89 7.62
C MET A 82 -10.63 -0.77 6.81
N TYR A 83 -10.73 -0.90 5.48
CA TYR A 83 -11.31 0.16 4.66
C TYR A 83 -12.82 0.26 4.88
N SER A 84 -13.54 -0.86 4.98
CA SER A 84 -14.98 -0.85 5.33
C SER A 84 -15.23 -0.30 6.74
N LEU A 85 -14.36 -0.60 7.71
CA LEU A 85 -14.40 0.00 9.04
C LEU A 85 -14.14 1.52 9.00
N PHE A 86 -13.21 1.97 8.15
CA PHE A 86 -12.95 3.39 7.94
C PHE A 86 -14.18 4.10 7.34
N ILE A 87 -14.81 3.54 6.30
CA ILE A 87 -16.04 4.07 5.70
C ILE A 87 -17.16 4.16 6.76
N ALA A 88 -17.43 3.08 7.49
CA ALA A 88 -18.44 3.07 8.54
C ALA A 88 -18.12 4.09 9.65
N GLY A 89 -16.86 4.18 10.08
CA GLY A 89 -16.42 5.16 11.08
C GLY A 89 -16.62 6.60 10.63
N THR A 90 -16.26 6.93 9.39
CA THR A 90 -16.45 8.29 8.84
C THR A 90 -17.93 8.64 8.69
N TYR A 91 -18.75 7.67 8.29
CA TYR A 91 -20.20 7.82 8.22
C TYR A 91 -20.82 8.15 9.59
N LEU A 92 -20.43 7.40 10.65
CA LEU A 92 -20.94 7.60 12.00
C LEU A 92 -20.62 8.99 12.58
N ILE A 93 -19.45 9.53 12.28
CA ILE A 93 -19.06 10.87 12.75
C ILE A 93 -19.54 12.01 11.81
N GLY A 94 -20.24 11.69 10.73
CA GLY A 94 -20.77 12.66 9.79
C GLY A 94 -19.73 13.28 8.85
N LEU A 95 -18.54 12.68 8.73
CA LEU A 95 -17.45 13.20 7.92
C LEU A 95 -17.49 12.57 6.51
N PRO A 96 -17.55 13.38 5.43
CA PRO A 96 -17.50 12.86 4.07
C PRO A 96 -16.24 12.03 3.80
N LEU A 97 -16.40 10.88 3.13
CA LEU A 97 -15.31 9.93 2.92
C LEU A 97 -14.07 10.53 2.23
N PRO A 98 -14.19 11.30 1.11
CA PRO A 98 -13.01 11.89 0.47
C PRO A 98 -12.27 12.88 1.37
N LEU A 99 -13.01 13.67 2.15
CA LEU A 99 -12.40 14.59 3.10
C LEU A 99 -11.64 13.85 4.20
N ALA A 100 -12.22 12.77 4.73
CA ALA A 100 -11.56 11.93 5.75
C ALA A 100 -10.26 11.30 5.22
N GLN A 101 -10.26 10.84 3.97
CA GLN A 101 -9.08 10.29 3.31
C GLN A 101 -7.96 11.33 3.17
N HIS A 102 -8.30 12.55 2.74
CA HIS A 102 -7.33 13.65 2.67
C HIS A 102 -6.82 14.09 4.04
N LEU A 103 -7.66 14.09 5.08
CA LEU A 103 -7.22 14.38 6.45
C LEU A 103 -6.28 13.31 7.00
N LEU A 104 -6.53 12.04 6.69
CA LEU A 104 -5.61 10.94 7.05
C LEU A 104 -4.28 11.08 6.31
N TYR A 105 -4.30 11.48 5.03
CA TYR A 105 -3.08 11.76 4.26
C TYR A 105 -2.32 12.96 4.82
N LEU A 106 -3.02 14.03 5.22
CA LEU A 106 -2.44 15.19 5.91
C LEU A 106 -1.73 14.77 7.20
N LEU A 107 -2.39 13.92 8.00
CA LEU A 107 -1.82 13.39 9.24
C LEU A 107 -0.54 12.59 8.95
N GLY A 108 -0.54 11.74 7.91
CA GLY A 108 0.64 10.99 7.48
C GLY A 108 1.81 11.89 7.10
N CYS A 109 1.57 12.91 6.27
CA CYS A 109 2.58 13.90 5.88
C CYS A 109 3.12 14.67 7.09
N ALA A 110 2.23 15.16 7.97
CA ALA A 110 2.60 15.95 9.13
C ALA A 110 3.45 15.14 10.13
N LEU A 111 3.01 13.92 10.48
CA LEU A 111 3.74 13.07 11.43
C LEU A 111 5.08 12.59 10.88
N LEU A 112 5.19 12.32 9.58
CA LEU A 112 6.47 11.99 8.96
C LEU A 112 7.44 13.17 9.03
N VAL A 113 6.98 14.38 8.76
CA VAL A 113 7.81 15.60 8.89
C VAL A 113 8.19 15.84 10.33
N VAL A 114 7.29 15.65 11.30
CA VAL A 114 7.59 15.75 12.74
C VAL A 114 8.64 14.71 13.16
N ALA A 115 8.53 13.48 12.70
CA ALA A 115 9.50 12.42 12.97
C ALA A 115 10.90 12.78 12.43
N LEU A 116 10.99 13.36 11.23
CA LEU A 116 12.26 13.72 10.59
C LEU A 116 12.79 15.09 11.04
N ARG A 117 11.99 15.91 11.71
CA ARG A 117 12.35 17.29 12.10
C ARG A 117 13.70 17.43 12.83
N PRO A 118 14.08 16.52 13.75
CA PRO A 118 15.37 16.58 14.42
C PRO A 118 16.59 16.49 13.50
N LEU A 119 16.41 15.99 12.28
CA LEU A 119 17.48 15.81 11.28
C LEU A 119 17.64 17.03 10.36
N PHE A 120 16.70 17.97 10.39
CA PHE A 120 16.71 19.13 9.51
C PHE A 120 17.43 20.32 10.15
N SER A 121 18.28 20.97 9.37
CA SER A 121 19.01 22.17 9.79
C SER A 121 18.14 23.43 9.80
N SER A 122 17.04 23.46 9.02
CA SER A 122 16.14 24.60 8.93
C SER A 122 14.66 24.21 8.90
N ASN A 123 13.79 25.18 9.23
CA ASN A 123 12.34 25.00 9.11
C ASN A 123 11.89 24.93 7.63
N TRP A 124 12.65 25.54 6.72
CA TRP A 124 12.38 25.49 5.29
C TRP A 124 12.49 24.07 4.71
N GLN A 125 13.43 23.26 5.22
CA GLN A 125 13.55 21.85 4.81
C GLN A 125 12.32 21.04 5.23
N ALA A 126 11.80 21.28 6.43
CA ALA A 126 10.56 20.65 6.90
C ALA A 126 9.36 21.10 6.09
N PHE A 127 9.25 22.41 5.80
CA PHE A 127 8.21 22.98 4.95
C PHE A 127 8.26 22.43 3.52
N ALA A 128 9.45 22.35 2.93
CA ALA A 128 9.63 21.80 1.58
C ALA A 128 9.19 20.33 1.50
N LEU A 129 9.64 19.48 2.45
CA LEU A 129 9.21 18.09 2.50
C LEU A 129 7.70 17.96 2.67
N PHE A 130 7.11 18.73 3.61
CA PHE A 130 5.66 18.73 3.82
C PHE A 130 4.90 19.12 2.55
N THR A 131 5.28 20.24 1.93
CA THR A 131 4.59 20.78 0.75
C THR A 131 4.69 19.82 -0.44
N LEU A 132 5.86 19.24 -0.70
CA LEU A 132 6.06 18.28 -1.79
C LEU A 132 5.27 16.99 -1.56
N LEU A 133 5.23 16.47 -0.34
CA LEU A 133 4.41 15.30 0.00
C LEU A 133 2.92 15.62 -0.11
N TRP A 134 2.49 16.76 0.44
CA TRP A 134 1.08 17.15 0.46
C TRP A 134 0.52 17.41 -0.93
N TRP A 135 1.29 18.06 -1.81
CA TRP A 135 0.89 18.44 -3.15
C TRP A 135 1.33 17.47 -4.24
N GLN A 136 2.01 16.35 -3.91
CA GLN A 136 2.34 15.36 -4.93
C GLN A 136 1.06 14.91 -5.66
N PRO A 137 1.08 14.89 -7.01
CA PRO A 137 -0.15 14.84 -7.81
C PRO A 137 -0.96 13.57 -7.60
N MET A 138 -0.28 12.43 -7.40
CA MET A 138 -0.95 11.13 -7.25
C MET A 138 -1.74 10.97 -5.93
N SER A 139 -1.63 11.93 -4.99
CA SER A 139 -2.39 11.90 -3.74
C SER A 139 -3.86 12.31 -3.86
N TYR A 140 -4.32 12.69 -5.06
CA TYR A 140 -5.70 13.11 -5.32
C TYR A 140 -6.21 12.71 -6.72
N VAL A 141 -5.66 11.64 -7.28
CA VAL A 141 -6.12 11.06 -8.56
C VAL A 141 -7.05 9.87 -8.37
N GLU A 142 -7.01 9.25 -7.20
CA GLU A 142 -7.80 8.05 -6.91
C GLU A 142 -9.16 8.46 -6.38
N LEU A 143 -10.14 8.55 -7.26
CA LEU A 143 -11.50 9.01 -6.96
C LEU A 143 -12.46 7.84 -6.72
N ASP A 144 -12.03 6.61 -6.99
CA ASP A 144 -12.79 5.40 -6.74
C ASP A 144 -12.82 5.06 -5.24
N VAL A 145 -13.82 4.28 -4.83
CA VAL A 145 -13.96 3.83 -3.44
C VAL A 145 -13.07 2.62 -3.19
N VAL A 146 -11.76 2.84 -3.20
CA VAL A 146 -10.76 1.79 -3.10
C VAL A 146 -9.83 1.98 -1.89
N ARG A 147 -9.30 0.86 -1.40
CA ARG A 147 -8.48 0.80 -0.18
C ARG A 147 -7.14 1.55 -0.28
N GLN A 148 -6.66 1.86 -1.48
CA GLN A 148 -5.48 2.67 -1.72
C GLN A 148 -5.56 4.04 -1.07
N ASN A 149 -6.76 4.62 -0.99
CA ASN A 149 -7.02 5.92 -0.39
C ASN A 149 -6.65 6.01 1.11
N ILE A 150 -6.67 4.89 1.85
CA ILE A 150 -6.16 4.84 3.23
C ILE A 150 -4.80 4.14 3.33
N TYR A 151 -4.46 3.25 2.39
CA TYR A 151 -3.24 2.46 2.43
C TYR A 151 -1.99 3.33 2.27
N THR A 152 -2.03 4.30 1.36
CA THR A 152 -0.96 5.27 1.14
C THR A 152 -0.69 6.16 2.36
N PRO A 153 -1.67 6.80 3.01
CA PRO A 153 -1.41 7.51 4.26
C PRO A 153 -0.92 6.61 5.40
N LEU A 154 -1.42 5.38 5.50
CA LEU A 154 -0.90 4.41 6.48
C LEU A 154 0.59 4.07 6.22
N THR A 155 1.02 4.03 4.98
CA THR A 155 2.45 3.90 4.61
C THR A 155 3.28 5.04 5.18
N LEU A 156 2.83 6.29 5.04
CA LEU A 156 3.52 7.46 5.59
C LEU A 156 3.58 7.41 7.12
N LEU A 157 2.50 6.99 7.78
CA LEU A 157 2.45 6.82 9.23
C LEU A 157 3.41 5.72 9.72
N LEU A 158 3.52 4.61 8.99
CA LEU A 158 4.52 3.57 9.27
C LEU A 158 5.95 4.11 9.15
N PHE A 159 6.25 4.82 8.06
CA PHE A 159 7.56 5.44 7.88
C PHE A 159 7.84 6.47 8.99
N ALA A 160 6.85 7.28 9.39
CA ALA A 160 6.98 8.21 10.52
C ALA A 160 7.34 7.50 11.82
N GLY A 161 6.60 6.43 12.16
CA GLY A 161 6.86 5.63 13.35
C GLY A 161 8.24 4.96 13.34
N MET A 162 8.63 4.36 12.21
CA MET A 162 9.96 3.73 12.06
C MET A 162 11.10 4.76 12.13
N CYS A 163 10.95 5.93 11.50
CA CYS A 163 11.93 7.01 11.60
C CYS A 163 12.06 7.53 13.04
N ALA A 164 10.94 7.62 13.76
CA ALA A 164 10.93 8.08 15.15
C ALA A 164 11.70 7.17 16.11
N LEU A 165 11.85 5.88 15.82
CA LEU A 165 12.68 4.97 16.63
C LEU A 165 14.11 5.49 16.77
N GLU A 166 14.68 6.07 15.74
CA GLU A 166 16.02 6.67 15.79
C GLU A 166 15.97 8.13 16.27
N THR A 167 15.12 8.95 15.65
CA THR A 167 15.14 10.41 15.87
C THR A 167 14.65 10.82 17.25
N GLN A 168 13.81 9.99 17.90
CA GLN A 168 13.27 10.21 19.24
C GLN A 168 13.92 9.33 20.31
N ARG A 169 15.05 8.69 20.00
CA ARG A 169 15.76 7.79 20.93
C ARG A 169 16.13 8.46 22.25
N GLY A 170 16.50 9.73 22.21
CA GLY A 170 16.82 10.55 23.41
C GLY A 170 15.61 11.18 24.09
N ALA A 171 14.40 11.00 23.57
CA ALA A 171 13.18 11.57 24.14
C ALA A 171 12.74 10.82 25.40
N THR A 172 11.78 11.41 26.14
CA THR A 172 11.19 10.79 27.33
C THR A 172 10.51 9.45 26.98
N ALA A 173 10.39 8.56 27.95
CA ALA A 173 9.73 7.26 27.78
C ALA A 173 8.29 7.42 27.26
N ARG A 174 7.57 8.47 27.71
CA ARG A 174 6.21 8.79 27.23
C ARG A 174 6.18 9.10 25.74
N VAL A 175 7.10 9.93 25.24
CA VAL A 175 7.17 10.28 23.81
C VAL A 175 7.52 9.05 22.97
N ARG A 176 8.47 8.23 23.42
CA ARG A 176 8.82 6.97 22.76
C ARG A 176 7.65 5.98 22.72
N LEU A 177 6.90 5.88 23.84
CA LEU A 177 5.69 5.08 23.92
C LEU A 177 4.65 5.52 22.88
N LEU A 178 4.37 6.83 22.79
CA LEU A 178 3.40 7.37 21.83
C LEU A 178 3.78 7.05 20.37
N TRP A 179 5.06 7.17 20.01
CA TRP A 179 5.55 6.77 18.69
C TRP A 179 5.44 5.26 18.46
N GLY A 180 5.67 4.44 19.49
CA GLY A 180 5.45 3.00 19.43
C GLY A 180 3.98 2.64 19.22
N VAL A 181 3.07 3.30 19.96
CA VAL A 181 1.61 3.13 19.77
C VAL A 181 1.17 3.53 18.37
N LEU A 182 1.64 4.70 17.87
CA LEU A 182 1.37 5.14 16.50
C LEU A 182 1.85 4.09 15.48
N LEU A 183 3.08 3.60 15.62
CA LEU A 183 3.64 2.57 14.75
C LEU A 183 2.80 1.30 14.77
N GLY A 184 2.36 0.86 15.96
CA GLY A 184 1.56 -0.35 16.12
C GLY A 184 0.15 -0.21 15.53
N ILE A 185 -0.54 0.90 15.79
CA ILE A 185 -1.85 1.18 15.20
C ILE A 185 -1.73 1.23 13.67
N SER A 186 -0.74 1.94 13.16
CA SER A 186 -0.51 2.05 11.72
C SER A 186 -0.18 0.69 11.09
N ALA A 187 0.61 -0.16 11.76
CA ALA A 187 0.97 -1.50 11.29
C ALA A 187 -0.23 -2.44 11.26
N GLY A 188 -1.06 -2.45 12.31
CA GLY A 188 -2.28 -3.24 12.36
C GLY A 188 -3.30 -2.80 11.29
N ALA A 189 -3.53 -1.49 11.17
CA ALA A 189 -4.43 -0.94 10.16
C ALA A 189 -3.91 -1.19 8.73
N PHE A 190 -2.62 -1.03 8.48
CA PHE A 190 -1.96 -1.31 7.21
C PHE A 190 -2.14 -2.78 6.79
N TYR A 191 -1.85 -3.71 7.70
CA TYR A 191 -2.01 -5.15 7.46
C TYR A 191 -3.47 -5.52 7.18
N LEU A 192 -4.43 -4.96 7.93
CA LEU A 192 -5.86 -5.20 7.74
C LEU A 192 -6.47 -4.46 6.53
N THR A 193 -5.74 -3.55 5.92
CA THR A 193 -6.12 -2.90 4.65
C THR A 193 -5.69 -3.75 3.46
N ARG A 194 -4.42 -4.19 3.44
CA ARG A 194 -3.85 -5.05 2.39
C ARG A 194 -2.77 -5.95 2.97
N GLU A 195 -2.96 -7.24 2.85
CA GLU A 195 -2.05 -8.26 3.38
C GLU A 195 -0.78 -8.40 2.52
N GLU A 196 -0.78 -7.88 1.29
CA GLU A 196 0.35 -7.99 0.35
C GLU A 196 1.45 -6.95 0.60
N GLY A 197 1.47 -6.30 1.74
CA GLY A 197 2.39 -5.20 2.10
C GLY A 197 3.87 -5.56 2.22
N VAL A 198 4.33 -6.66 1.62
CA VAL A 198 5.74 -7.12 1.70
C VAL A 198 6.75 -6.12 1.10
N TRP A 199 6.31 -5.23 0.24
CA TRP A 199 7.13 -4.18 -0.36
C TRP A 199 7.69 -3.17 0.66
N ILE A 200 7.10 -3.07 1.86
CA ILE A 200 7.60 -2.19 2.92
C ILE A 200 8.84 -2.78 3.63
N VAL A 201 9.06 -4.08 3.51
CA VAL A 201 10.12 -4.81 4.24
C VAL A 201 11.53 -4.23 4.01
N PRO A 202 11.95 -3.87 2.78
CA PRO A 202 13.28 -3.29 2.58
C PRO A 202 13.48 -1.99 3.37
N GLY A 203 12.49 -1.09 3.35
CA GLY A 203 12.52 0.15 4.11
C GLY A 203 12.50 -0.09 5.62
N ALA A 204 11.60 -0.96 6.10
CA ALA A 204 11.49 -1.31 7.50
C ALA A 204 12.79 -1.92 8.04
N ALA A 205 13.40 -2.87 7.31
CA ALA A 205 14.66 -3.49 7.69
C ALA A 205 15.79 -2.45 7.83
N LEU A 206 15.87 -1.50 6.90
CA LEU A 206 16.88 -0.43 6.94
C LEU A 206 16.63 0.55 8.10
N LEU A 207 15.41 1.02 8.30
CA LEU A 207 15.09 2.01 9.33
C LEU A 207 15.20 1.42 10.73
N ILE A 208 14.59 0.26 10.98
CA ILE A 208 14.63 -0.40 12.30
C ILE A 208 16.03 -0.94 12.57
N GLY A 209 16.67 -1.57 11.58
CA GLY A 209 18.02 -2.10 11.69
C GLY A 209 19.06 -1.01 11.97
N SER A 210 18.96 0.15 11.31
CA SER A 210 19.87 1.28 11.58
C SER A 210 19.64 1.90 12.96
N ALA A 211 18.39 2.01 13.42
CA ALA A 211 18.08 2.47 14.77
C ALA A 211 18.66 1.52 15.84
N ALA A 212 18.51 0.21 15.63
CA ALA A 212 19.09 -0.80 16.52
C ALA A 212 20.62 -0.74 16.53
N TRP A 213 21.23 -0.64 15.34
CA TRP A 213 22.68 -0.53 15.19
C TRP A 213 23.26 0.73 15.86
N ASN A 214 22.62 1.88 15.63
CA ASN A 214 23.05 3.15 16.23
C ASN A 214 22.91 3.15 17.75
N SER A 215 21.84 2.54 18.28
CA SER A 215 21.64 2.38 19.71
C SER A 215 22.71 1.47 20.34
N TRP A 216 23.01 0.36 19.68
CA TRP A 216 24.06 -0.56 20.13
C TRP A 216 25.44 0.10 20.12
N ARG A 217 25.80 0.80 19.03
CA ARG A 217 27.07 1.54 18.94
C ARG A 217 27.22 2.68 19.97
N ALA A 218 26.11 3.27 20.37
CA ALA A 218 26.09 4.29 21.43
C ALA A 218 26.26 3.69 22.83
N GLY A 219 26.46 2.38 22.97
CA GLY A 219 26.59 1.68 24.24
C GLY A 219 25.28 1.54 25.03
N GLN A 220 24.14 1.91 24.42
CA GLN A 220 22.82 1.85 25.05
C GLN A 220 22.13 0.48 24.87
N GLY A 221 22.71 -0.41 24.07
CA GLY A 221 22.08 -1.67 23.67
C GLY A 221 20.73 -1.41 22.97
N LEU A 222 19.75 -2.27 23.19
CA LEU A 222 18.39 -2.12 22.64
C LEU A 222 17.41 -1.43 23.61
N ARG A 223 17.88 -1.00 24.80
CA ARG A 223 17.01 -0.41 25.83
C ARG A 223 16.13 0.75 25.34
N PRO A 224 16.62 1.74 24.55
CA PRO A 224 15.79 2.84 24.08
C PRO A 224 14.68 2.40 23.13
N LEU A 225 14.86 1.28 22.42
CA LEU A 225 13.92 0.75 21.43
C LEU A 225 12.91 -0.22 22.04
N PHE A 226 13.17 -0.74 23.23
CA PHE A 226 12.33 -1.75 23.88
C PHE A 226 10.89 -1.28 24.05
N VAL A 227 10.71 -0.12 24.70
CA VAL A 227 9.37 0.44 24.97
C VAL A 227 8.57 0.69 23.68
N PRO A 228 9.10 1.44 22.68
CA PRO A 228 8.33 1.70 21.47
C PRO A 228 8.08 0.43 20.62
N ILE A 229 9.01 -0.52 20.56
CA ILE A 229 8.82 -1.76 19.81
C ILE A 229 7.79 -2.66 20.50
N CYS A 230 7.86 -2.83 21.82
CA CYS A 230 6.84 -3.59 22.55
C CYS A 230 5.45 -2.96 22.40
N ALA A 231 5.34 -1.64 22.52
CA ALA A 231 4.08 -0.93 22.31
C ALA A 231 3.54 -1.16 20.88
N ALA A 232 4.43 -1.08 19.86
CA ALA A 232 4.04 -1.32 18.48
C ALA A 232 3.52 -2.75 18.26
N ILE A 233 4.22 -3.75 18.79
CA ILE A 233 3.82 -5.16 18.68
C ILE A 233 2.48 -5.39 19.40
N ILE A 234 2.34 -4.89 20.63
CA ILE A 234 1.11 -5.08 21.41
C ILE A 234 -0.08 -4.43 20.70
N CYS A 235 0.05 -3.16 20.26
CA CYS A 235 -1.04 -2.48 19.57
C CYS A 235 -1.43 -3.17 18.26
N ALA A 236 -0.45 -3.54 17.42
CA ALA A 236 -0.73 -4.23 16.17
C ALA A 236 -1.37 -5.60 16.41
N ALA A 237 -0.84 -6.39 17.35
CA ALA A 237 -1.39 -7.69 17.73
C ALA A 237 -2.80 -7.57 18.28
N THR A 238 -3.07 -6.57 19.14
CA THR A 238 -4.41 -6.34 19.69
C THR A 238 -5.42 -6.04 18.58
N ILE A 239 -5.09 -5.13 17.64
CA ILE A 239 -5.98 -4.78 16.52
C ILE A 239 -6.27 -6.00 15.65
N VAL A 240 -5.23 -6.74 15.23
CA VAL A 240 -5.40 -7.92 14.37
C VAL A 240 -6.16 -9.03 15.12
N SER A 241 -5.82 -9.30 16.38
CA SER A 241 -6.51 -10.32 17.17
C SER A 241 -7.98 -9.98 17.43
N THR A 242 -8.31 -8.69 17.60
CA THR A 242 -9.71 -8.25 17.71
C THR A 242 -10.50 -8.62 16.46
N ILE A 243 -9.95 -8.33 15.27
CA ILE A 243 -10.60 -8.71 14.00
C ILE A 243 -10.71 -10.23 13.85
N CYS A 244 -9.66 -10.98 14.17
CA CYS A 244 -9.70 -12.46 14.14
C CYS A 244 -10.74 -13.02 15.11
N THR A 245 -10.88 -12.42 16.29
CA THR A 245 -11.90 -12.84 17.29
C THR A 245 -13.31 -12.55 16.81
N LEU A 246 -13.56 -11.39 16.20
CA LEU A 246 -14.83 -11.07 15.57
C LEU A 246 -15.15 -12.07 14.45
N ASN A 247 -14.20 -12.35 13.57
CA ASN A 247 -14.39 -13.33 12.50
C ASN A 247 -14.64 -14.74 13.05
N PHE A 248 -13.98 -15.12 14.14
CA PHE A 248 -14.26 -16.39 14.81
C PHE A 248 -15.67 -16.44 15.38
N HIS A 249 -16.11 -15.36 16.01
CA HIS A 249 -17.45 -15.28 16.58
C HIS A 249 -18.56 -15.38 15.52
N TYR A 250 -18.43 -14.65 14.42
CA TYR A 250 -19.45 -14.58 13.38
C TYR A 250 -19.36 -15.71 12.34
N TYR A 251 -18.15 -16.21 12.02
CA TYR A 251 -17.90 -17.12 10.89
C TYR A 251 -17.20 -18.42 11.27
N GLY A 252 -16.89 -18.64 12.56
CA GLY A 252 -16.27 -19.86 13.06
C GLY A 252 -14.77 -20.02 12.69
N TRP A 253 -14.10 -18.96 12.19
CA TRP A 253 -12.72 -19.02 11.79
C TRP A 253 -11.88 -17.86 12.35
N PHE A 254 -10.77 -18.19 13.03
CA PHE A 254 -9.83 -17.21 13.59
C PHE A 254 -8.78 -16.82 12.54
N GLY A 255 -9.12 -15.82 11.73
CA GLY A 255 -8.24 -15.29 10.67
C GLY A 255 -8.76 -13.98 10.12
N THR A 256 -8.01 -13.35 9.20
CA THR A 256 -8.35 -12.03 8.63
C THR A 256 -8.96 -12.16 7.24
N VAL A 257 -8.29 -12.87 6.32
CA VAL A 257 -8.67 -13.02 4.92
C VAL A 257 -8.54 -14.48 4.51
N GLU A 258 -9.62 -15.03 3.98
CA GLU A 258 -9.72 -16.45 3.64
C GLU A 258 -8.76 -16.88 2.54
N PHE A 259 -8.52 -16.03 1.53
CA PHE A 259 -7.55 -16.31 0.47
C PHE A 259 -6.11 -16.51 0.98
N ARG A 260 -5.84 -16.14 2.23
CA ARG A 260 -4.54 -16.36 2.88
C ARG A 260 -4.56 -17.53 3.85
N SER A 261 -5.68 -18.20 4.00
CA SER A 261 -5.76 -19.42 4.80
C SER A 261 -4.89 -20.53 4.19
N ARG A 262 -4.37 -21.41 5.06
CA ARG A 262 -3.57 -22.55 4.62
C ARG A 262 -4.37 -23.48 3.72
N GLU A 263 -5.63 -23.67 4.04
CA GLU A 263 -6.57 -24.54 3.33
C GLU A 263 -6.77 -24.05 1.91
N PHE A 264 -7.10 -22.75 1.74
CA PHE A 264 -7.28 -22.16 0.42
C PHE A 264 -5.99 -22.19 -0.41
N LEU A 265 -4.86 -21.78 0.18
CA LEU A 265 -3.56 -21.76 -0.51
C LEU A 265 -3.11 -23.16 -0.94
N SER A 266 -3.38 -24.18 -0.12
CA SER A 266 -3.08 -25.57 -0.45
C SER A 266 -3.98 -26.10 -1.56
N ALA A 267 -5.29 -25.84 -1.51
CA ALA A 267 -6.23 -26.20 -2.57
C ALA A 267 -5.85 -25.54 -3.91
N TYR A 268 -5.66 -24.22 -3.88
CA TYR A 268 -5.30 -23.47 -5.10
C TYR A 268 -3.96 -23.92 -5.67
N GLY A 269 -2.97 -24.20 -4.83
CA GLY A 269 -1.68 -24.74 -5.23
C GLY A 269 -1.81 -26.16 -5.83
N ALA A 270 -2.69 -27.00 -5.28
CA ALA A 270 -2.97 -28.33 -5.79
C ALA A 270 -3.62 -28.29 -7.19
N LEU A 271 -4.60 -27.38 -7.40
CA LEU A 271 -5.23 -27.15 -8.71
C LEU A 271 -4.23 -26.76 -9.81
N GLN A 272 -3.12 -26.11 -9.46
CA GLN A 272 -2.05 -25.71 -10.39
C GLN A 272 -0.98 -26.78 -10.63
N ARG A 273 -1.05 -27.95 -9.98
CA ARG A 273 -0.05 -29.03 -10.15
C ARG A 273 -0.12 -29.73 -11.51
N PRO A 274 -1.30 -30.13 -12.02
CA PRO A 274 -1.37 -30.77 -13.32
C PRO A 274 -0.94 -29.83 -14.44
N ILE A 275 -0.26 -30.37 -15.45
CA ILE A 275 0.24 -29.58 -16.56
C ILE A 275 -0.82 -29.58 -17.67
N SER A 276 -1.31 -28.38 -18.03
CA SER A 276 -2.20 -28.19 -19.14
C SER A 276 -1.51 -28.49 -20.47
N SER A 277 -2.23 -29.12 -21.38
CA SER A 277 -1.81 -29.29 -22.79
C SER A 277 -1.81 -27.96 -23.56
N GLN A 278 -2.64 -27.01 -23.12
CA GLN A 278 -2.74 -25.66 -23.66
C GLN A 278 -2.23 -24.65 -22.60
N GLN A 279 -1.02 -24.13 -22.82
CA GLN A 279 -0.48 -23.11 -21.93
C GLN A 279 -0.97 -21.72 -22.35
N ILE A 280 -2.16 -21.35 -21.88
CA ILE A 280 -2.76 -20.04 -22.14
C ILE A 280 -2.18 -19.03 -21.12
N PRO A 281 -1.71 -17.86 -21.57
CA PRO A 281 -1.25 -16.81 -20.66
C PRO A 281 -2.34 -16.43 -19.65
N TYR A 282 -1.92 -16.17 -18.42
CA TYR A 282 -2.80 -15.76 -17.31
C TYR A 282 -3.86 -16.77 -16.87
N VAL A 283 -3.98 -17.95 -17.48
CA VAL A 283 -4.91 -19.00 -17.04
C VAL A 283 -4.19 -19.93 -16.04
N PRO A 284 -4.56 -19.91 -14.74
CA PRO A 284 -3.89 -20.70 -13.72
C PRO A 284 -4.24 -22.19 -13.79
N VAL A 285 -5.50 -22.49 -14.15
CA VAL A 285 -6.04 -23.85 -14.26
C VAL A 285 -6.86 -23.92 -15.55
N GLY A 286 -6.26 -24.44 -16.61
CA GLY A 286 -6.91 -24.58 -17.91
C GLY A 286 -8.14 -25.49 -17.85
N ARG A 287 -9.12 -25.28 -18.73
CA ARG A 287 -10.33 -26.10 -18.79
C ARG A 287 -10.02 -27.58 -19.01
N ASP A 288 -9.01 -27.89 -19.83
CA ASP A 288 -8.53 -29.26 -20.06
C ASP A 288 -8.06 -29.95 -18.77
N VAL A 289 -7.46 -29.18 -17.87
CA VAL A 289 -7.06 -29.64 -16.52
C VAL A 289 -8.29 -29.80 -15.63
N ARG A 290 -9.19 -28.81 -15.58
CA ARG A 290 -10.41 -28.88 -14.76
C ARG A 290 -11.23 -30.13 -15.09
N LEU A 291 -11.44 -30.43 -16.38
CA LEU A 291 -12.19 -31.62 -16.82
C LEU A 291 -11.58 -32.93 -16.33
N LYS A 292 -10.24 -33.01 -16.25
CA LYS A 292 -9.55 -34.17 -15.68
C LYS A 292 -9.64 -34.22 -14.15
N LEU A 293 -9.58 -33.06 -13.50
CA LEU A 293 -9.65 -32.95 -12.03
C LEU A 293 -10.99 -33.41 -11.47
N TYR A 294 -12.09 -33.19 -12.18
CA TYR A 294 -13.42 -33.69 -11.78
C TYR A 294 -13.49 -35.22 -11.69
N ALA A 295 -12.64 -35.94 -12.44
CA ALA A 295 -12.61 -37.39 -12.39
C ALA A 295 -11.82 -37.96 -11.19
N VAL A 296 -10.94 -37.15 -10.57
CA VAL A 296 -10.00 -37.63 -9.51
C VAL A 296 -10.25 -36.99 -8.16
N SER A 297 -11.05 -35.93 -8.09
CA SER A 297 -11.41 -35.22 -6.85
C SER A 297 -12.92 -35.11 -6.75
N PRO A 298 -13.59 -35.93 -5.92
CA PRO A 298 -15.02 -35.85 -5.69
C PRO A 298 -15.46 -34.46 -5.23
N SER A 299 -14.74 -33.87 -4.27
CA SER A 299 -15.05 -32.49 -3.79
C SER A 299 -14.94 -31.47 -4.92
N PHE A 300 -13.92 -31.54 -5.77
CA PHE A 300 -13.82 -30.60 -6.90
C PHE A 300 -14.89 -30.87 -7.96
N ALA A 301 -15.36 -32.11 -8.12
CA ALA A 301 -16.40 -32.48 -9.07
C ALA A 301 -17.75 -31.84 -8.71
N GLU A 302 -18.02 -31.56 -7.44
CA GLU A 302 -19.23 -30.84 -6.99
C GLU A 302 -19.30 -29.42 -7.57
N LEU A 303 -18.15 -28.80 -7.87
CA LEU A 303 -18.08 -27.46 -8.47
C LEU A 303 -18.31 -27.46 -9.98
N LYS A 304 -18.34 -28.62 -10.65
CA LYS A 304 -18.45 -28.71 -12.12
C LYS A 304 -19.70 -28.03 -12.66
N PRO A 305 -20.93 -28.19 -12.12
CA PRO A 305 -22.13 -27.53 -12.65
C PRO A 305 -22.01 -26.00 -12.65
N CYS A 306 -21.29 -25.44 -11.68
CA CYS A 306 -21.06 -24.00 -11.54
C CYS A 306 -19.89 -23.53 -12.44
N LEU A 307 -18.71 -24.15 -12.35
CA LEU A 307 -17.51 -23.74 -13.09
C LEU A 307 -17.62 -23.95 -14.61
N GLU A 308 -18.38 -24.94 -15.05
CA GLU A 308 -18.62 -25.21 -16.48
C GLU A 308 -20.02 -24.72 -16.93
N GLY A 309 -20.76 -24.03 -16.02
CA GLY A 309 -22.07 -23.44 -16.24
C GLY A 309 -22.06 -21.92 -16.39
N PRO A 310 -23.22 -21.27 -16.16
CA PRO A 310 -23.37 -19.82 -16.36
C PRO A 310 -22.40 -18.96 -15.55
N VAL A 311 -22.12 -19.31 -14.29
CA VAL A 311 -21.17 -18.56 -13.45
C VAL A 311 -19.75 -18.64 -14.01
N GLY A 312 -19.31 -19.85 -14.44
CA GLY A 312 -18.01 -20.02 -15.08
C GLY A 312 -17.90 -19.25 -16.39
N LEU A 313 -18.99 -19.20 -17.18
CA LEU A 313 -19.06 -18.41 -18.42
C LEU A 313 -18.96 -16.90 -18.13
N GLU A 314 -19.66 -16.40 -17.13
CA GLU A 314 -19.57 -14.99 -16.73
C GLU A 314 -18.13 -14.59 -16.36
N TRP A 315 -17.45 -15.40 -15.55
CA TRP A 315 -16.06 -15.17 -15.19
C TRP A 315 -15.08 -15.33 -16.35
N ALA A 316 -15.35 -16.22 -17.30
CA ALA A 316 -14.56 -16.36 -18.50
C ALA A 316 -14.73 -15.14 -19.42
N ASN A 317 -15.97 -14.66 -19.64
CA ASN A 317 -16.26 -13.42 -20.39
C ASN A 317 -15.57 -12.21 -19.73
N TYR A 318 -15.64 -12.10 -18.41
CA TYR A 318 -14.98 -11.00 -17.69
C TYR A 318 -13.46 -11.02 -17.87
N SER A 319 -12.85 -12.17 -18.13
CA SER A 319 -11.41 -12.33 -18.30
C SER A 319 -10.94 -12.55 -19.74
N ASP A 320 -11.80 -12.43 -20.74
CA ASP A 320 -11.48 -12.66 -22.16
C ASP A 320 -10.39 -11.73 -22.67
N TYR A 321 -10.47 -10.42 -22.32
CA TYR A 321 -9.44 -9.42 -22.64
C TYR A 321 -8.06 -9.76 -22.09
N LEU A 322 -8.02 -10.53 -20.99
CA LEU A 322 -6.78 -10.94 -20.31
C LEU A 322 -6.21 -12.22 -20.95
N THR A 323 -7.07 -13.20 -21.20
CA THR A 323 -6.69 -14.53 -21.70
C THR A 323 -6.50 -14.55 -23.22
N GLY A 324 -7.12 -13.61 -23.93
CA GLY A 324 -7.21 -13.60 -25.39
C GLY A 324 -8.04 -14.76 -25.95
N ARG A 325 -8.98 -15.29 -25.14
CA ARG A 325 -9.88 -16.41 -25.51
C ARG A 325 -11.33 -15.99 -25.32
N PRO A 326 -12.23 -16.41 -26.25
CA PRO A 326 -13.67 -16.18 -26.06
C PRO A 326 -14.18 -16.87 -24.79
N GLY A 327 -15.20 -16.29 -24.15
CA GLY A 327 -15.80 -16.82 -22.93
C GLY A 327 -16.33 -18.24 -23.05
N GLU A 328 -16.85 -18.63 -24.23
CA GLU A 328 -17.38 -19.97 -24.53
C GLU A 328 -16.32 -21.07 -24.38
N GLU A 329 -15.04 -20.76 -24.52
CA GLU A 329 -13.97 -21.70 -24.23
C GLU A 329 -13.81 -21.96 -22.73
N LEU A 330 -14.48 -21.18 -21.86
CA LEU A 330 -14.45 -21.28 -20.40
C LEU A 330 -13.02 -21.21 -19.82
N GLN A 331 -12.15 -20.40 -20.42
CA GLN A 331 -10.81 -20.15 -19.91
C GLN A 331 -10.83 -18.96 -18.96
N ILE A 332 -10.73 -19.22 -17.65
CA ILE A 332 -10.84 -18.19 -16.61
C ILE A 332 -9.45 -17.67 -16.23
N GLY A 333 -9.25 -16.37 -16.34
CA GLY A 333 -7.98 -15.72 -16.02
C GLY A 333 -7.66 -15.71 -14.51
N GLY A 334 -6.38 -15.50 -14.14
CA GLY A 334 -5.87 -15.69 -12.79
C GLY A 334 -6.58 -14.86 -11.71
N GLY A 335 -6.82 -13.59 -11.96
CA GLY A 335 -7.57 -12.74 -11.05
C GLY A 335 -9.02 -13.16 -10.89
N SER A 336 -9.68 -13.59 -11.97
CA SER A 336 -11.06 -14.04 -12.00
C SER A 336 -11.25 -15.45 -11.45
N PHE A 337 -10.28 -16.36 -11.64
CA PHE A 337 -10.39 -17.75 -11.20
C PHE A 337 -10.51 -17.91 -9.68
N ILE A 338 -9.88 -17.01 -8.92
CA ILE A 338 -9.98 -17.00 -7.46
C ILE A 338 -11.42 -16.76 -7.02
N TRP A 339 -12.08 -15.81 -7.67
CA TRP A 339 -13.47 -15.44 -7.40
C TRP A 339 -14.44 -16.51 -7.91
N ALA A 340 -14.24 -17.00 -9.14
CA ALA A 340 -15.05 -18.10 -9.71
C ALA A 340 -15.03 -19.35 -8.82
N LEU A 341 -13.87 -19.73 -8.32
CA LEU A 341 -13.73 -20.87 -7.40
C LEU A 341 -14.56 -20.66 -6.13
N ARG A 342 -14.49 -19.46 -5.54
CA ARG A 342 -15.24 -19.13 -4.33
C ARG A 342 -16.75 -19.08 -4.57
N ASP A 343 -17.18 -18.40 -5.64
CA ASP A 343 -18.61 -18.35 -6.00
C ASP A 343 -19.18 -19.75 -6.13
N CYS A 344 -18.43 -20.65 -6.77
CA CYS A 344 -18.86 -22.03 -6.95
C CYS A 344 -18.85 -22.85 -5.67
N VAL A 345 -17.93 -22.63 -4.74
CA VAL A 345 -17.96 -23.27 -3.41
C VAL A 345 -19.21 -22.87 -2.64
N ILE A 346 -19.57 -21.59 -2.68
CA ILE A 346 -20.79 -21.11 -2.03
C ILE A 346 -22.05 -21.64 -2.72
N ALA A 347 -22.09 -21.59 -4.06
CA ALA A 347 -23.23 -22.08 -4.84
C ALA A 347 -23.45 -23.59 -4.72
N SER A 348 -22.41 -24.35 -4.38
CA SER A 348 -22.49 -25.81 -4.15
C SER A 348 -22.90 -26.16 -2.71
N GLY A 349 -23.27 -25.19 -1.88
CA GLY A 349 -23.80 -25.43 -0.55
C GLY A 349 -22.74 -25.49 0.57
N HIS A 350 -21.47 -25.20 0.27
CA HIS A 350 -20.37 -25.19 1.23
C HIS A 350 -20.07 -23.76 1.77
N GLY A 351 -21.05 -22.88 1.73
CA GLY A 351 -20.93 -21.47 2.06
C GLY A 351 -21.76 -20.99 3.26
N ASN A 352 -22.10 -21.88 4.22
CA ASN A 352 -22.84 -21.46 5.41
C ASN A 352 -21.93 -20.75 6.43
N THR A 353 -20.68 -21.18 6.54
CA THR A 353 -19.66 -20.60 7.42
C THR A 353 -18.29 -20.63 6.75
N ALA A 354 -17.36 -19.76 7.21
CA ALA A 354 -15.97 -19.81 6.74
C ALA A 354 -15.30 -21.15 7.04
N ARG A 355 -15.64 -21.76 8.20
CA ARG A 355 -15.07 -23.05 8.58
C ARG A 355 -15.46 -24.15 7.59
N GLU A 356 -16.72 -24.21 7.19
CA GLU A 356 -17.20 -25.17 6.21
C GLU A 356 -16.50 -25.00 4.85
N ALA A 357 -16.42 -23.77 4.34
CA ALA A 357 -15.71 -23.48 3.11
C ALA A 357 -14.22 -23.90 3.18
N LEU A 358 -13.55 -23.62 4.30
CA LEU A 358 -12.14 -23.99 4.50
C LEU A 358 -11.95 -25.52 4.59
N ASP A 359 -12.85 -26.24 5.25
CA ASP A 359 -12.80 -27.70 5.31
C ASP A 359 -13.02 -28.29 3.91
N PHE A 360 -13.89 -27.69 3.11
CA PHE A 360 -14.10 -28.07 1.73
C PHE A 360 -12.86 -27.81 0.85
N TYR A 361 -12.22 -26.65 0.95
CA TYR A 361 -10.92 -26.39 0.28
C TYR A 361 -9.86 -27.40 0.72
N ARG A 362 -9.81 -27.77 2.00
CA ARG A 362 -8.88 -28.79 2.50
C ARG A 362 -9.09 -30.12 1.80
N SER A 363 -10.34 -30.54 1.61
CA SER A 363 -10.71 -31.79 0.92
C SER A 363 -10.23 -31.75 -0.53
N ILE A 364 -10.54 -30.69 -1.28
CA ILE A 364 -10.05 -30.47 -2.65
C ILE A 364 -8.51 -30.60 -2.73
N GLY A 365 -7.82 -29.89 -1.83
CA GLY A 365 -6.35 -29.90 -1.80
C GLY A 365 -5.76 -31.29 -1.54
N LEU A 366 -6.32 -32.04 -0.58
CA LEU A 366 -5.88 -33.39 -0.24
C LEU A 366 -6.12 -34.40 -1.36
N GLU A 367 -7.32 -34.38 -1.96
CA GLU A 367 -7.71 -35.31 -3.03
C GLU A 367 -6.84 -35.12 -4.27
N ILE A 368 -6.68 -33.87 -4.73
CA ILE A 368 -5.88 -33.55 -5.92
C ILE A 368 -4.39 -33.85 -5.67
N ASN A 369 -3.86 -33.48 -4.48
CA ASN A 369 -2.48 -33.77 -4.13
C ASN A 369 -2.21 -35.27 -4.14
N ARG A 370 -3.13 -36.08 -3.56
CA ARG A 370 -3.03 -37.55 -3.60
C ARG A 370 -3.06 -38.08 -5.03
N ALA A 371 -3.99 -37.62 -5.87
CA ALA A 371 -4.08 -38.05 -7.26
C ALA A 371 -2.82 -37.73 -8.08
N CYS A 372 -2.18 -36.57 -7.81
CA CYS A 372 -0.92 -36.21 -8.45
C CYS A 372 0.26 -37.06 -7.95
N ASP A 373 0.30 -37.36 -6.64
CA ASP A 373 1.40 -38.17 -6.06
C ASP A 373 1.31 -39.63 -6.46
N GLU A 374 0.11 -40.16 -6.63
CA GLU A 374 -0.17 -41.51 -7.14
C GLU A 374 -0.09 -41.62 -8.67
N ALA A 375 0.38 -40.56 -9.35
CA ALA A 375 0.49 -40.46 -10.81
C ALA A 375 -0.82 -40.65 -11.59
N ARG A 376 -1.98 -40.58 -10.92
CA ARG A 376 -3.31 -40.58 -11.59
C ARG A 376 -3.57 -39.29 -12.38
N MET A 377 -2.82 -38.22 -12.06
CA MET A 377 -2.81 -36.93 -12.73
C MET A 377 -1.40 -36.57 -13.23
N ALA A 378 -0.83 -37.41 -14.11
CA ALA A 378 0.47 -37.15 -14.72
C ALA A 378 0.33 -36.48 -16.11
N PRO A 379 1.25 -35.59 -16.52
CA PRO A 379 2.36 -35.05 -15.71
C PRO A 379 1.89 -34.00 -14.70
N ALA A 380 2.46 -34.03 -13.52
CA ALA A 380 2.16 -33.09 -12.45
C ALA A 380 3.43 -32.46 -11.86
N ARG A 381 3.31 -31.21 -11.42
CA ARG A 381 4.39 -30.47 -10.75
C ARG A 381 4.51 -30.87 -9.28
N PRO A 382 5.66 -30.62 -8.61
CA PRO A 382 5.81 -30.81 -7.16
C PRO A 382 4.77 -30.00 -6.37
N ARG A 383 4.49 -30.41 -5.13
CA ARG A 383 3.58 -29.67 -4.23
C ARG A 383 4.12 -28.25 -3.97
N ARG A 384 3.21 -27.29 -3.97
CA ARG A 384 3.47 -25.91 -3.58
C ARG A 384 2.14 -25.27 -3.19
N ASP A 385 2.07 -24.72 -1.99
CA ASP A 385 0.93 -23.91 -1.55
C ASP A 385 1.09 -22.49 -2.07
N GLY A 386 0.01 -21.87 -2.53
CA GLY A 386 0.00 -20.49 -2.99
C GLY A 386 -0.80 -20.23 -4.26
N MET A 387 -1.16 -18.98 -4.46
CA MET A 387 -1.98 -18.52 -5.60
C MET A 387 -1.13 -18.11 -6.81
N MET A 388 0.10 -17.66 -6.57
CA MET A 388 0.94 -17.16 -7.67
C MET A 388 1.33 -18.28 -8.61
N PRO A 389 1.14 -18.11 -9.93
CA PRO A 389 1.61 -19.07 -10.92
C PRO A 389 3.11 -19.30 -10.84
N ARG A 390 3.54 -20.46 -11.31
CA ARG A 390 4.97 -20.79 -11.33
C ARG A 390 5.71 -19.97 -12.36
N TRP A 391 6.94 -19.58 -12.02
CA TRP A 391 7.83 -18.89 -12.94
C TRP A 391 8.14 -19.76 -14.17
N ARG A 392 8.13 -19.12 -15.34
CA ARG A 392 8.52 -19.72 -16.64
C ARG A 392 9.56 -18.83 -17.31
N PRO A 393 10.39 -19.37 -18.21
CA PRO A 393 11.42 -18.56 -18.90
C PRO A 393 10.86 -17.37 -19.70
N ASP A 394 9.66 -17.54 -20.32
CA ASP A 394 8.98 -16.47 -21.07
C ASP A 394 8.58 -15.27 -20.20
N HIS A 395 8.40 -15.47 -18.89
CA HIS A 395 8.09 -14.38 -17.97
C HIS A 395 9.23 -13.37 -17.83
N LEU A 396 10.49 -13.79 -17.98
CA LEU A 396 11.63 -12.87 -17.94
C LEU A 396 11.63 -11.92 -19.15
N GLN A 397 11.31 -12.44 -20.34
CA GLN A 397 11.20 -11.62 -21.54
C GLN A 397 10.06 -10.61 -21.39
N ARG A 398 8.86 -11.04 -21.00
CA ARG A 398 7.72 -10.15 -20.74
C ARG A 398 8.05 -9.08 -19.69
N LEU A 399 8.72 -9.47 -18.61
CA LEU A 399 9.14 -8.53 -17.57
C LEU A 399 10.03 -7.43 -18.16
N ARG A 400 11.04 -7.80 -18.99
CA ARG A 400 11.94 -6.83 -19.63
C ARG A 400 11.21 -5.88 -20.57
N GLU A 401 10.24 -6.39 -21.34
CA GLU A 401 9.42 -5.59 -22.26
C GLU A 401 8.55 -4.57 -21.53
N MET A 402 8.15 -4.87 -20.29
CA MET A 402 7.28 -3.99 -19.50
C MET A 402 8.03 -2.94 -18.69
N VAL A 403 9.32 -3.16 -18.36
CA VAL A 403 10.12 -2.24 -17.54
C VAL A 403 10.04 -0.79 -18.03
N PRO A 404 10.26 -0.45 -19.32
CA PRO A 404 10.23 0.94 -19.75
C PRO A 404 8.87 1.62 -19.50
N GLY A 405 7.77 0.91 -19.77
CA GLY A 405 6.42 1.44 -19.56
C GLY A 405 6.10 1.70 -18.09
N TYR A 406 6.40 0.74 -17.22
CA TYR A 406 6.21 0.90 -15.77
C TYR A 406 7.14 1.95 -15.16
N ALA A 407 8.41 1.99 -15.61
CA ALA A 407 9.36 3.00 -15.15
C ALA A 407 8.90 4.41 -15.57
N ALA A 408 8.46 4.59 -16.81
CA ALA A 408 7.91 5.86 -17.25
C ALA A 408 6.67 6.27 -16.46
N GLU A 409 5.74 5.34 -16.23
CA GLU A 409 4.55 5.60 -15.42
C GLU A 409 4.92 6.04 -14.00
N PHE A 410 5.82 5.32 -13.34
CA PHE A 410 6.19 5.54 -11.97
C PHE A 410 7.06 6.78 -11.76
N PHE A 411 8.16 6.90 -12.50
CA PHE A 411 9.12 7.99 -12.29
C PHE A 411 8.70 9.32 -12.93
N LEU A 412 7.84 9.29 -13.95
CA LEU A 412 7.29 10.49 -14.57
C LEU A 412 5.91 10.87 -14.05
N PHE A 413 5.39 10.16 -13.03
CA PHE A 413 4.05 10.39 -12.47
C PHE A 413 3.00 10.45 -13.59
N SER A 414 3.11 9.53 -14.56
CA SER A 414 2.21 9.48 -15.71
C SER A 414 0.80 9.05 -15.28
N GLY A 415 -0.20 9.43 -16.07
CA GLY A 415 -1.59 9.11 -15.74
C GLY A 415 -2.23 10.07 -14.75
N PHE A 416 -1.54 11.16 -14.34
CA PHE A 416 -2.16 12.18 -13.52
C PHE A 416 -3.30 12.87 -14.26
N SER A 417 -4.50 12.83 -13.66
CA SER A 417 -5.66 13.65 -14.01
C SER A 417 -6.42 14.01 -12.72
N ALA A 418 -6.78 15.27 -12.56
CA ALA A 418 -7.67 15.69 -11.48
C ALA A 418 -9.15 15.54 -11.85
N TYR A 419 -9.44 15.28 -13.13
CA TYR A 419 -10.80 15.08 -13.62
C TYR A 419 -11.25 13.65 -13.38
N PRO A 420 -12.49 13.44 -12.94
CA PRO A 420 -13.07 12.12 -12.75
C PRO A 420 -13.37 11.46 -14.09
N THR A 421 -13.47 10.14 -14.09
CA THR A 421 -14.16 9.35 -15.09
C THR A 421 -15.65 9.27 -14.76
N ASN A 422 -16.48 8.71 -15.67
CA ASN A 422 -17.90 8.53 -15.41
C ASN A 422 -18.13 7.42 -14.38
N SER A 423 -19.11 7.62 -13.50
CA SER A 423 -19.66 6.54 -12.69
C SER A 423 -20.55 5.65 -13.53
N TRP A 424 -20.73 4.39 -13.11
CA TRP A 424 -21.63 3.43 -13.76
C TRP A 424 -22.19 2.44 -12.73
N GLY A 425 -23.45 2.01 -12.97
CA GLY A 425 -24.18 1.08 -12.12
C GLY A 425 -25.66 1.43 -12.04
N SER A 426 -26.46 0.52 -11.46
CA SER A 426 -27.88 0.78 -11.27
C SER A 426 -28.11 1.97 -10.31
N ALA A 427 -29.25 2.65 -10.49
CA ALA A 427 -29.62 3.83 -9.69
C ALA A 427 -29.58 3.55 -8.17
N ASP A 428 -30.07 2.38 -7.73
CA ASP A 428 -30.06 1.98 -6.31
C ASP A 428 -28.64 1.83 -5.77
N LEU A 429 -27.73 1.24 -6.55
CA LEU A 429 -26.34 1.09 -6.15
C LEU A 429 -25.61 2.43 -6.10
N LEU A 430 -25.83 3.30 -7.08
CA LEU A 430 -25.29 4.66 -7.08
C LEU A 430 -25.83 5.48 -5.89
N ALA A 431 -27.10 5.32 -5.53
CA ALA A 431 -27.67 5.92 -4.33
C ALA A 431 -26.96 5.46 -3.05
N LEU A 432 -26.65 4.14 -2.93
CA LEU A 432 -25.86 3.58 -1.82
C LEU A 432 -24.47 4.22 -1.74
N PHE A 433 -23.78 4.38 -2.89
CA PHE A 433 -22.48 5.05 -2.93
C PHE A 433 -22.55 6.48 -2.43
N ARG A 434 -23.52 7.26 -2.93
CA ARG A 434 -23.74 8.66 -2.52
C ARG A 434 -24.03 8.76 -1.02
N ASP A 435 -24.90 7.89 -0.50
CA ASP A 435 -25.28 7.89 0.91
C ASP A 435 -24.07 7.58 1.82
N LEU A 436 -23.38 6.46 1.60
CA LEU A 436 -22.29 6.02 2.46
C LEU A 436 -21.03 6.88 2.36
N THR A 437 -20.74 7.45 1.18
CA THR A 437 -19.61 8.38 1.03
C THR A 437 -19.93 9.79 1.52
N ARG A 438 -21.22 10.14 1.66
CA ARG A 438 -21.74 11.50 1.94
C ARG A 438 -21.14 12.53 1.00
N TRP A 439 -21.00 12.15 -0.29
CA TRP A 439 -20.37 12.99 -1.29
C TRP A 439 -21.09 12.90 -2.63
N GLN A 440 -20.88 13.91 -3.47
CA GLN A 440 -21.38 13.88 -4.85
C GLN A 440 -20.65 12.81 -5.67
N LEU A 441 -21.38 12.16 -6.55
CA LEU A 441 -20.81 11.22 -7.51
C LEU A 441 -20.48 11.92 -8.83
N ALA A 442 -19.53 11.37 -9.57
CA ALA A 442 -19.28 11.74 -10.95
C ALA A 442 -20.49 11.37 -11.82
N TYR A 443 -20.65 12.09 -12.94
CA TYR A 443 -21.72 11.86 -13.90
C TYR A 443 -21.89 10.38 -14.26
N SER A 444 -23.12 9.93 -14.43
CA SER A 444 -23.46 8.58 -14.84
C SER A 444 -24.61 8.62 -15.85
N ASP A 445 -24.47 7.90 -16.97
CA ASP A 445 -25.54 7.72 -17.95
C ASP A 445 -26.70 6.90 -17.37
N ASP A 446 -26.45 6.03 -16.38
CA ASP A 446 -27.45 5.20 -15.70
C ASP A 446 -28.27 5.98 -14.67
N ALA A 447 -27.76 7.13 -14.22
CA ALA A 447 -28.44 8.03 -13.26
C ALA A 447 -28.17 9.49 -13.65
N PRO A 448 -28.89 10.04 -14.65
CA PRO A 448 -28.67 11.39 -15.19
C PRO A 448 -28.96 12.52 -14.20
N GLU A 449 -29.56 12.23 -13.05
CA GLU A 449 -29.76 13.19 -11.94
C GLU A 449 -28.45 13.56 -11.24
N ILE A 450 -27.36 12.82 -11.49
CA ILE A 450 -26.04 13.09 -10.91
C ILE A 450 -25.27 13.97 -11.89
N ASP A 451 -25.43 15.29 -11.72
CA ASP A 451 -24.79 16.28 -12.57
C ASP A 451 -23.29 16.40 -12.33
N PHE A 452 -22.52 16.34 -13.40
CA PHE A 452 -21.14 16.78 -13.42
C PHE A 452 -21.08 18.32 -13.44
N PRO A 453 -20.09 18.97 -12.78
CA PRO A 453 -19.97 20.42 -12.79
C PRO A 453 -19.93 21.00 -14.22
N SER A 454 -20.82 21.91 -14.52
CA SER A 454 -20.83 22.64 -15.80
C SER A 454 -19.68 23.66 -15.86
N ALA A 455 -19.34 24.10 -17.08
CA ALA A 455 -18.31 25.13 -17.28
C ALA A 455 -18.57 26.46 -16.53
N TRP A 456 -19.80 26.73 -16.14
CA TRP A 456 -20.21 27.90 -15.37
C TRP A 456 -20.26 27.65 -13.86
N ASN A 457 -20.04 26.43 -13.42
CA ASN A 457 -20.00 26.08 -12.00
C ASN A 457 -18.60 26.40 -11.42
N VAL A 458 -18.57 26.91 -10.19
CA VAL A 458 -17.32 27.20 -9.44
C VAL A 458 -16.44 25.94 -9.34
N ASP A 459 -17.04 24.78 -9.23
CA ASP A 459 -16.32 23.49 -9.13
C ASP A 459 -15.56 23.14 -10.40
N TYR A 460 -16.05 23.52 -11.58
CA TYR A 460 -15.29 23.39 -12.83
C TYR A 460 -13.96 24.17 -12.78
N TYR A 461 -13.99 25.41 -12.31
CA TYR A 461 -12.78 26.22 -12.17
C TYR A 461 -11.84 25.70 -11.07
N ARG A 462 -12.40 25.15 -10.00
CA ARG A 462 -11.61 24.50 -8.93
C ARG A 462 -10.91 23.25 -9.46
N LEU A 463 -11.58 22.42 -10.25
CA LEU A 463 -10.98 21.24 -10.91
C LEU A 463 -9.91 21.66 -11.92
N ALA A 464 -10.14 22.68 -12.74
CA ALA A 464 -9.15 23.21 -13.68
C ALA A 464 -7.92 23.77 -12.95
N ALA A 465 -8.13 24.46 -11.83
CA ALA A 465 -7.04 24.93 -10.98
C ALA A 465 -6.28 23.74 -10.35
N LEU A 466 -6.97 22.73 -9.83
CA LEU A 466 -6.37 21.52 -9.26
C LEU A 466 -5.55 20.77 -10.30
N GLN A 467 -6.07 20.65 -11.54
CA GLN A 467 -5.34 20.05 -12.67
C GLN A 467 -4.06 20.83 -12.97
N SER A 468 -4.13 22.16 -13.00
CA SER A 468 -2.97 23.01 -13.28
C SER A 468 -1.90 22.91 -12.19
N PHE A 469 -2.32 23.00 -10.92
CA PHE A 469 -1.43 22.78 -9.77
C PHE A 469 -0.81 21.38 -9.80
N GLY A 470 -1.61 20.36 -10.10
CA GLY A 470 -1.13 18.99 -10.21
C GLY A 470 -0.09 18.81 -11.30
N GLN A 471 -0.25 19.42 -12.46
CA GLN A 471 0.76 19.38 -13.54
C GLN A 471 2.06 20.08 -13.12
N ILE A 472 1.98 21.22 -12.43
CA ILE A 472 3.17 21.90 -11.90
C ILE A 472 3.90 20.99 -10.91
N PHE A 473 3.18 20.46 -9.92
CA PHE A 473 3.77 19.57 -8.91
C PHE A 473 4.25 18.25 -9.50
N ARG A 474 3.61 17.73 -10.54
CA ARG A 474 4.07 16.56 -11.29
C ARG A 474 5.48 16.79 -11.80
N TRP A 475 5.72 17.87 -12.55
CA TRP A 475 7.05 18.16 -13.10
C TRP A 475 8.07 18.52 -12.02
N LEU A 476 7.65 19.17 -10.94
CA LEU A 476 8.50 19.38 -9.76
C LEU A 476 8.91 18.04 -9.11
N CYS A 477 7.99 17.09 -8.96
CA CYS A 477 8.31 15.76 -8.42
C CYS A 477 9.21 14.97 -9.37
N VAL A 478 8.98 15.01 -10.68
CA VAL A 478 9.87 14.39 -11.68
C VAL A 478 11.28 14.95 -11.57
N ALA A 479 11.42 16.27 -11.60
CA ALA A 479 12.71 16.94 -11.48
C ALA A 479 13.40 16.61 -10.14
N LEU A 480 12.63 16.58 -9.04
CA LEU A 480 13.10 16.22 -7.70
C LEU A 480 13.65 14.79 -7.66
N VAL A 481 12.94 13.82 -8.24
CA VAL A 481 13.34 12.40 -8.20
C VAL A 481 14.59 12.18 -9.07
N ILE A 482 14.61 12.72 -10.30
CA ILE A 482 15.74 12.55 -11.22
C ILE A 482 17.00 13.24 -10.67
N SER A 483 16.87 14.50 -10.24
CA SER A 483 18.01 15.23 -9.67
C SER A 483 18.41 14.69 -8.29
N GLY A 484 17.42 14.21 -7.51
CA GLY A 484 17.63 13.52 -6.24
C GLY A 484 18.46 12.24 -6.39
N LEU A 485 18.28 11.49 -7.48
CA LEU A 485 19.12 10.34 -7.78
C LEU A 485 20.59 10.76 -7.97
N GLY A 486 20.85 11.84 -8.72
CA GLY A 486 22.20 12.40 -8.87
C GLY A 486 22.81 12.83 -7.52
N ALA A 487 22.02 13.56 -6.71
CA ALA A 487 22.45 13.98 -5.37
C ALA A 487 22.72 12.77 -4.45
N TRP A 488 21.91 11.72 -4.55
CA TRP A 488 22.11 10.49 -3.79
C TRP A 488 23.36 9.73 -4.22
N VAL A 489 23.61 9.58 -5.54
CA VAL A 489 24.83 8.93 -6.07
C VAL A 489 26.07 9.67 -5.60
N TRP A 490 26.05 11.02 -5.67
CA TRP A 490 27.14 11.83 -5.13
C TRP A 490 27.36 11.58 -3.63
N THR A 491 26.29 11.66 -2.83
CA THR A 491 26.38 11.44 -1.39
C THR A 491 26.84 10.02 -1.08
N ALA A 492 26.41 9.02 -1.85
CA ALA A 492 26.89 7.63 -1.72
C ALA A 492 28.40 7.54 -1.93
N SER A 493 28.95 8.25 -2.95
CA SER A 493 30.39 8.27 -3.17
C SER A 493 31.16 8.90 -1.98
N GLU A 494 30.63 9.97 -1.40
CA GLU A 494 31.20 10.59 -0.19
C GLU A 494 31.12 9.66 1.03
N VAL A 495 29.99 8.95 1.21
CA VAL A 495 29.84 7.94 2.27
C VAL A 495 30.87 6.81 2.12
N LEU A 496 31.13 6.35 0.89
CA LEU A 496 32.14 5.31 0.63
C LEU A 496 33.56 5.82 0.90
N ARG A 497 33.89 7.06 0.51
CA ARG A 497 35.21 7.68 0.72
C ARG A 497 35.47 7.98 2.19
N HIS A 498 34.51 8.58 2.89
CA HIS A 498 34.71 9.09 4.26
C HIS A 498 34.13 8.17 5.33
N ARG A 499 33.45 7.10 4.95
CA ARG A 499 32.79 6.13 5.85
C ARG A 499 31.85 6.78 6.87
N ARG A 500 31.27 7.94 6.54
CA ARG A 500 30.33 8.68 7.37
C ARG A 500 28.96 8.63 6.72
N MET A 501 28.00 7.98 7.35
CA MET A 501 26.62 7.85 6.88
C MET A 501 25.69 8.64 7.80
N THR A 502 24.86 9.51 7.23
CA THR A 502 23.81 10.23 7.97
C THR A 502 22.54 9.42 8.02
N TYR A 503 21.68 9.65 9.02
CA TYR A 503 20.40 8.93 9.08
C TYR A 503 19.44 9.36 7.95
N LEU A 504 19.50 10.61 7.48
CA LEU A 504 18.74 11.05 6.30
C LEU A 504 19.11 10.25 5.04
N PHE A 505 20.38 9.88 4.87
CA PHE A 505 20.80 9.00 3.78
C PHE A 505 20.18 7.60 3.89
N VAL A 506 20.04 7.07 5.12
CA VAL A 506 19.34 5.79 5.37
C VAL A 506 17.86 5.92 5.03
N VAL A 507 17.20 7.02 5.42
CA VAL A 507 15.80 7.29 5.08
C VAL A 507 15.61 7.35 3.56
N ALA A 508 16.52 8.01 2.83
CA ALA A 508 16.47 8.06 1.37
C ALA A 508 16.55 6.65 0.75
N ILE A 509 17.51 5.81 1.19
CA ILE A 509 17.62 4.43 0.69
C ILE A 509 16.38 3.61 1.04
N ALA A 510 15.87 3.75 2.26
CA ALA A 510 14.68 3.03 2.73
C ALA A 510 13.44 3.37 1.88
N ALA A 511 13.24 4.66 1.61
CA ALA A 511 12.15 5.14 0.77
C ALA A 511 12.28 4.65 -0.68
N LEU A 512 13.46 4.77 -1.29
CA LEU A 512 13.72 4.29 -2.65
C LEU A 512 13.57 2.77 -2.74
N GLY A 513 14.14 2.03 -1.78
CA GLY A 513 14.06 0.56 -1.74
C GLY A 513 12.62 0.05 -1.65
N SER A 514 11.79 0.67 -0.79
CA SER A 514 10.36 0.33 -0.72
C SER A 514 9.60 0.76 -1.98
N ALA A 515 9.89 1.93 -2.55
CA ALA A 515 9.27 2.39 -3.80
C ALA A 515 9.59 1.45 -4.98
N LEU A 516 10.85 1.02 -5.12
CA LEU A 516 11.26 0.04 -6.13
C LEU A 516 10.65 -1.35 -5.87
N ALA A 517 10.43 -1.73 -4.60
CA ALA A 517 9.74 -2.96 -4.27
C ALA A 517 8.27 -2.92 -4.67
N VAL A 518 7.56 -1.78 -4.49
CA VAL A 518 6.20 -1.57 -5.04
C VAL A 518 6.20 -1.77 -6.55
N LEU A 519 7.11 -1.11 -7.27
CA LEU A 519 7.22 -1.22 -8.72
C LEU A 519 7.46 -2.68 -9.15
N LEU A 520 8.45 -3.35 -8.56
CA LEU A 520 8.82 -4.73 -8.90
C LEU A 520 7.68 -5.72 -8.63
N ILE A 521 7.03 -5.62 -7.46
CA ILE A 521 5.92 -6.53 -7.11
C ILE A 521 4.75 -6.36 -8.08
N ASN A 522 4.38 -5.12 -8.42
CA ASN A 522 3.30 -4.88 -9.38
C ASN A 522 3.64 -5.39 -10.79
N MET A 523 4.89 -5.24 -11.24
CA MET A 523 5.35 -5.83 -12.49
C MET A 523 5.30 -7.37 -12.45
N LEU A 524 5.71 -7.98 -11.33
CA LEU A 524 5.64 -9.45 -11.17
C LEU A 524 4.19 -9.96 -11.18
N VAL A 525 3.28 -9.27 -10.48
CA VAL A 525 1.84 -9.60 -10.51
C VAL A 525 1.29 -9.49 -11.94
N HIS A 526 1.64 -8.42 -12.65
CA HIS A 526 1.23 -8.21 -14.03
C HIS A 526 1.71 -9.32 -14.98
N VAL A 527 2.95 -9.76 -14.83
CA VAL A 527 3.50 -10.83 -15.71
C VAL A 527 2.92 -12.19 -15.37
N LEU A 528 2.67 -12.47 -14.09
CA LEU A 528 2.35 -13.80 -13.60
C LEU A 528 0.84 -14.07 -13.51
N ALA A 529 0.05 -13.11 -13.04
CA ALA A 529 -1.32 -13.37 -12.62
C ALA A 529 -2.37 -12.64 -13.45
N PHE A 530 -2.30 -11.30 -13.54
CA PHE A 530 -3.26 -10.48 -14.27
C PHE A 530 -2.67 -9.12 -14.60
N ARG A 531 -3.20 -8.45 -15.61
CA ARG A 531 -2.76 -7.10 -15.98
C ARG A 531 -3.05 -6.14 -14.84
N ASN A 532 -1.99 -5.65 -14.21
CA ASN A 532 -2.05 -4.71 -13.09
C ASN A 532 -1.22 -3.48 -13.45
N ARG A 533 -1.81 -2.56 -14.20
CA ARG A 533 -1.16 -1.33 -14.65
C ARG A 533 -2.06 -0.14 -14.33
N GLY A 534 -1.45 1.00 -14.08
CA GLY A 534 -2.12 2.24 -13.77
C GLY A 534 -1.64 2.87 -12.47
N PRO A 535 -1.97 4.14 -12.25
CA PRO A 535 -1.55 4.88 -11.06
C PRO A 535 -1.95 4.21 -9.75
N THR A 536 -3.15 3.61 -9.71
CA THR A 536 -3.70 2.89 -8.55
C THR A 536 -2.79 1.75 -8.08
N ALA A 537 -2.17 1.02 -9.03
CA ALA A 537 -1.27 -0.09 -8.71
C ALA A 537 0.04 0.36 -8.05
N LEU A 538 0.48 1.59 -8.30
CA LEU A 538 1.76 2.16 -7.83
C LEU A 538 1.56 3.24 -6.75
N HIS A 539 0.33 3.42 -6.28
CA HIS A 539 -0.09 4.58 -5.47
C HIS A 539 0.76 4.77 -4.21
N GLU A 540 1.12 3.70 -3.51
CA GLU A 540 1.92 3.73 -2.28
C GLU A 540 3.38 4.16 -2.52
N GLY A 541 3.88 3.96 -3.73
CA GLY A 541 5.26 4.27 -4.09
C GLY A 541 5.53 5.75 -4.37
N TYR A 542 4.53 6.50 -4.83
CA TYR A 542 4.72 7.91 -5.22
C TYR A 542 5.18 8.81 -4.06
N PRO A 543 4.56 8.81 -2.86
CA PRO A 543 5.05 9.61 -1.75
C PRO A 543 6.43 9.15 -1.27
N LEU A 544 6.79 7.87 -1.44
CA LEU A 544 8.12 7.38 -1.12
C LEU A 544 9.18 7.90 -2.10
N LEU A 545 8.86 8.05 -3.39
CA LEU A 545 9.75 8.72 -4.35
C LEU A 545 9.99 10.18 -3.99
N VAL A 546 8.95 10.91 -3.56
CA VAL A 546 9.08 12.29 -3.08
C VAL A 546 9.92 12.37 -1.81
N LEU A 547 9.69 11.46 -0.87
CA LEU A 547 10.50 11.34 0.35
C LEU A 547 11.97 11.07 0.00
N PHE A 548 12.24 10.13 -0.90
CA PHE A 548 13.59 9.84 -1.40
C PHE A 548 14.25 11.08 -1.98
N GLY A 549 13.63 11.72 -2.98
CA GLY A 549 14.21 12.86 -3.67
C GLY A 549 14.52 14.02 -2.72
N THR A 550 13.58 14.34 -1.83
CA THR A 550 13.74 15.42 -0.85
C THR A 550 14.86 15.14 0.15
N THR A 551 14.88 13.93 0.73
CA THR A 551 15.91 13.56 1.74
C THR A 551 17.30 13.42 1.11
N ALA A 552 17.38 12.95 -0.14
CA ALA A 552 18.63 12.92 -0.91
C ALA A 552 19.21 14.33 -1.11
N TRP A 553 18.38 15.28 -1.54
CA TRP A 553 18.79 16.68 -1.68
C TRP A 553 19.19 17.32 -0.35
N ILE A 554 18.41 17.13 0.72
CA ILE A 554 18.75 17.68 2.03
C ILE A 554 20.10 17.12 2.50
N THR A 555 20.35 15.83 2.30
CA THR A 555 21.62 15.18 2.65
C THR A 555 22.78 15.76 1.85
N PHE A 556 22.62 15.92 0.53
CA PHE A 556 23.61 16.50 -0.35
C PHE A 556 23.97 17.94 0.05
N LEU A 557 22.97 18.80 0.25
CA LEU A 557 23.19 20.19 0.67
C LEU A 557 23.86 20.28 2.03
N SER A 558 23.46 19.45 2.98
CA SER A 558 24.08 19.41 4.32
C SER A 558 25.54 18.99 4.29
N SER A 559 25.93 18.11 3.36
CA SER A 559 27.33 17.69 3.18
C SER A 559 28.23 18.81 2.63
N ARG A 560 27.64 19.77 1.90
CA ARG A 560 28.38 20.92 1.31
C ARG A 560 28.53 22.11 2.26
N ILE A 561 27.56 22.27 3.18
CA ILE A 561 27.51 23.44 4.09
C ILE A 561 28.39 23.24 5.33
N GLN A 562 28.74 21.99 5.69
CA GLN A 562 29.71 21.78 6.79
C GLN A 562 31.09 22.22 6.29
N PRO A 563 31.68 23.31 6.85
CA PRO A 563 32.99 23.76 6.42
C PRO A 563 34.03 22.68 6.72
N LYS A 564 35.05 22.60 5.84
CA LYS A 564 36.28 21.83 6.01
C LYS A 564 37.11 22.33 7.23
N TYR A 565 36.46 22.65 8.35
CA TYR A 565 37.13 23.01 9.59
C TYR A 565 37.44 21.74 10.37
N SER A 566 38.57 21.13 10.06
CA SER A 566 39.39 20.34 10.99
C SER A 566 40.70 19.94 10.32
N ALA A 567 41.46 20.94 9.88
CA ALA A 567 42.91 20.85 9.88
C ALA A 567 43.35 21.91 10.87
N GLU A 568 43.24 21.62 12.18
CA GLU A 568 44.09 22.31 13.15
C GLU A 568 45.52 21.91 12.80
N PRO A 569 46.39 22.89 12.51
CA PRO A 569 47.81 22.59 12.48
C PRO A 569 48.21 22.18 13.89
N GLU A 570 48.93 21.06 13.97
CA GLU A 570 49.69 20.74 15.20
C GLU A 570 50.51 21.95 15.58
N THR A 571 50.06 22.71 16.56
CA THR A 571 50.91 23.71 17.25
C THR A 571 51.99 22.93 17.98
N SER A 572 53.15 22.89 17.37
CA SER A 572 54.41 22.55 18.03
C SER A 572 54.52 23.36 19.32
N SER A 573 54.39 22.71 20.48
CA SER A 573 54.69 23.28 21.77
C SER A 573 56.18 23.66 21.80
N PRO A 574 56.54 24.92 22.12
CA PRO A 574 57.93 25.28 22.38
C PRO A 574 58.38 24.62 23.70
N GLY A 575 59.47 23.85 23.60
CA GLY A 575 60.13 23.24 24.75
C GLY A 575 60.57 24.29 25.75
N ILE A 576 60.05 24.21 26.97
CA ILE A 576 60.59 24.94 28.11
C ILE A 576 61.82 24.15 28.59
N LYS A 577 63.01 24.70 28.30
CA LYS A 577 64.27 24.28 28.97
C LYS A 577 64.26 24.83 30.39
N TYR A 578 64.19 23.97 31.38
CA TYR A 578 64.65 24.28 32.70
C TYR A 578 66.17 24.04 32.75
N GLY A 579 66.93 25.13 32.91
CA GLY A 579 68.31 25.11 33.33
C GLY A 579 68.44 25.53 34.81
N ASN A 580 69.26 24.73 35.51
CA ASN A 580 69.81 24.87 36.86
C ASN A 580 68.86 24.89 38.04
#